data_630ed92bb310ca9c1f8efd19c9de5d25
#
_entry.id   630ed92bb310ca9c1f8efd19c9de5d25
#
_cell.length_a   1.000
_cell.length_b   1.000
_cell.length_c   1.000
_cell.angle_alpha   90.00
_cell.angle_beta   90.00
_cell.angle_gamma   90.00
#
_symmetry.space_group_name_H-M   'P 1'
#
loop_
_entity.id
_entity.type
_entity.pdbx_description
1 polymer ?
#
loop_
_entity_poly.entity_id
_entity_poly.type
_entity_poly.pdbx_seq_one_letter_code
_entity_poly.pdbx_strand_id
1 'polypeptide(L)'
;HTAIYDCTISSPRTPVKAPSTDAIDIDACSDVHIKGCHINVNDDAVALKGGKGINAKADYDNGLNERIIIEDCIYDFCHGCLTCGSEAIHNRNIIMRNIRINNGYNLLWLKMRPDTPQLYEHILIKNVTGKVSSFININPWTQFSNIKNEASLKNGSDKKTHILLSYINNITMQD
;
A
#
# COMPACT_ATOMS: atom_id res chain seq x y z
N HIS A 1 -4.22 -17.63 8.80
CA HIS A 1 -3.99 -16.71 9.92
C HIS A 1 -2.50 -16.49 10.13
N THR A 2 -2.05 -15.24 10.13
CA THR A 2 -0.65 -14.85 10.39
C THR A 2 -0.63 -13.81 11.50
N ALA A 3 0.25 -13.99 12.47
CA ALA A 3 0.46 -13.04 13.55
C ALA A 3 1.91 -12.54 13.56
N ILE A 4 2.09 -11.22 13.64
CA ILE A 4 3.40 -10.56 13.72
C ILE A 4 3.34 -9.66 14.96
N TYR A 5 3.94 -10.11 16.06
CA TYR A 5 3.83 -9.44 17.35
C TYR A 5 5.19 -9.02 17.90
N ASP A 6 5.21 -7.82 18.48
CA ASP A 6 6.32 -7.28 19.27
C ASP A 6 7.69 -7.33 18.56
N CYS A 7 7.68 -7.15 17.24
CA CYS A 7 8.87 -7.16 16.42
C CYS A 7 9.47 -5.75 16.31
N THR A 8 10.81 -5.68 16.31
CA THR A 8 11.52 -4.46 15.92
C THR A 8 12.10 -4.65 14.52
N ILE A 9 11.68 -3.79 13.58
CA ILE A 9 12.09 -3.87 12.18
C ILE A 9 12.74 -2.54 11.80
N SER A 10 13.99 -2.59 11.34
CA SER A 10 14.72 -1.39 10.97
C SER A 10 15.60 -1.60 9.75
N SER A 11 15.85 -0.51 9.03
CA SER A 11 16.80 -0.47 7.93
C SER A 11 17.87 0.61 8.14
N PRO A 12 19.13 0.39 7.70
CA PRO A 12 20.20 1.34 7.93
C PRO A 12 19.98 2.65 7.14
N ARG A 13 20.34 3.77 7.79
CA ARG A 13 20.35 5.11 7.22
C ARG A 13 21.75 5.68 7.07
N THR A 14 22.68 5.16 7.85
CA THR A 14 24.07 5.58 7.88
C THR A 14 24.98 4.35 7.90
N PRO A 15 26.18 4.39 7.34
CA PRO A 15 26.75 5.48 6.53
C PRO A 15 26.07 5.63 5.14
N VAL A 16 25.34 4.60 4.71
CA VAL A 16 24.59 4.60 3.44
C VAL A 16 23.13 4.23 3.73
N LYS A 17 22.22 5.04 3.20
CA LYS A 17 20.78 4.75 3.31
C LYS A 17 20.43 3.54 2.44
N ALA A 18 19.88 2.49 3.03
CA ALA A 18 19.33 1.37 2.26
C ALA A 18 18.02 1.79 1.56
N PRO A 19 17.91 1.64 0.24
CA PRO A 19 16.69 1.96 -0.50
C PRO A 19 15.68 0.80 -0.44
N SER A 20 14.41 1.09 -0.75
CA SER A 20 13.34 0.09 -0.96
C SER A 20 13.28 -0.94 0.18
N THR A 21 13.17 -0.45 1.40
CA THR A 21 13.17 -1.29 2.61
C THR A 21 11.82 -1.20 3.30
N ASP A 22 10.79 -1.76 2.68
CA ASP A 22 9.50 -1.96 3.32
C ASP A 22 9.68 -2.85 4.55
N ALA A 23 8.97 -2.58 5.64
CA ALA A 23 9.10 -3.40 6.85
C ALA A 23 8.30 -4.69 6.74
N ILE A 24 7.05 -4.59 6.32
CA ILE A 24 6.14 -5.72 6.19
C ILE A 24 5.38 -5.60 4.88
N ASP A 25 5.65 -6.51 3.95
CA ASP A 25 4.85 -6.69 2.75
C ASP A 25 3.83 -7.82 2.95
N ILE A 26 2.56 -7.51 2.72
CA ILE A 26 1.46 -8.46 2.76
C ILE A 26 1.00 -8.67 1.32
N ASP A 27 1.18 -9.86 0.80
CA ASP A 27 0.90 -10.20 -0.59
C ASP A 27 -0.13 -11.32 -0.68
N ALA A 28 -1.32 -10.98 -1.19
CA ALA A 28 -2.45 -11.90 -1.36
C ALA A 28 -2.79 -12.71 -0.09
N CYS A 29 -2.83 -12.04 1.07
CA CYS A 29 -3.03 -12.69 2.37
C CYS A 29 -4.36 -12.29 3.03
N SER A 30 -4.89 -13.21 3.84
CA SER A 30 -6.06 -12.96 4.68
C SER A 30 -5.78 -13.27 6.15
N ASP A 31 -6.51 -12.59 7.04
CA ASP A 31 -6.45 -12.85 8.49
C ASP A 31 -5.05 -12.60 9.06
N VAL A 32 -4.50 -11.41 8.79
CA VAL A 32 -3.18 -10.99 9.30
C VAL A 32 -3.36 -10.03 10.47
N HIS A 33 -2.65 -10.27 11.56
CA HIS A 33 -2.65 -9.41 12.73
C HIS A 33 -1.21 -8.96 13.05
N ILE A 34 -0.98 -7.65 12.97
CA ILE A 34 0.29 -6.99 13.31
C ILE A 34 0.06 -6.18 14.57
N LYS A 35 0.82 -6.44 15.62
CA LYS A 35 0.63 -5.77 16.91
C LYS A 35 1.95 -5.52 17.64
N GLY A 36 2.04 -4.35 18.32
CA GLY A 36 3.16 -4.04 19.20
C GLY A 36 4.50 -3.86 18.49
N CYS A 37 4.50 -3.70 17.15
CA CYS A 37 5.72 -3.61 16.39
C CYS A 37 6.33 -2.21 16.43
N HIS A 38 7.67 -2.15 16.45
CA HIS A 38 8.45 -0.93 16.36
C HIS A 38 9.16 -0.90 15.00
N ILE A 39 8.81 0.08 14.15
CA ILE A 39 9.25 0.15 12.76
C ILE A 39 10.04 1.42 12.49
N ASN A 40 11.21 1.27 11.85
CA ASN A 40 12.07 2.37 11.43
C ASN A 40 12.78 2.03 10.12
N VAL A 41 12.12 2.31 9.00
CA VAL A 41 12.56 1.87 7.68
C VAL A 41 12.64 3.03 6.69
N ASN A 42 13.29 2.81 5.54
CA ASN A 42 13.46 3.85 4.53
C ASN A 42 12.44 3.75 3.38
N ASP A 43 11.42 2.89 3.54
CA ASP A 43 10.30 2.79 2.63
C ASP A 43 9.00 2.56 3.44
N ASP A 44 8.03 1.80 2.97
CA ASP A 44 6.73 1.65 3.60
C ASP A 44 6.79 0.81 4.89
N ALA A 45 6.03 1.18 5.93
CA ALA A 45 5.94 0.39 7.16
C ALA A 45 5.13 -0.88 6.95
N VAL A 46 3.93 -0.75 6.39
CA VAL A 46 3.12 -1.89 5.97
C VAL A 46 2.61 -1.64 4.56
N ALA A 47 2.98 -2.51 3.63
CA ALA A 47 2.54 -2.43 2.25
C ALA A 47 1.69 -3.65 1.86
N LEU A 48 0.54 -3.37 1.24
CA LEU A 48 -0.41 -4.38 0.78
C LEU A 48 -0.23 -4.57 -0.72
N LYS A 49 0.19 -5.74 -1.13
CA LYS A 49 0.48 -6.14 -2.52
C LYS A 49 -0.64 -7.06 -3.05
N GLY A 50 -0.43 -7.85 -4.09
CA GLY A 50 -1.41 -8.82 -4.58
C GLY A 50 -1.53 -8.87 -6.10
N GLY A 51 -0.57 -8.28 -6.82
CA GLY A 51 -0.47 -8.41 -8.27
C GLY A 51 -0.65 -7.13 -9.07
N LYS A 52 -0.30 -7.20 -10.35
CA LYS A 52 -0.33 -6.06 -11.29
C LYS A 52 -0.62 -6.49 -12.73
N GLY A 53 -1.03 -5.52 -13.53
CA GLY A 53 -1.27 -5.69 -14.97
C GLY A 53 -2.75 -5.81 -15.34
N ILE A 54 -3.04 -5.67 -16.61
CA ILE A 54 -4.40 -5.65 -17.15
C ILE A 54 -5.18 -6.95 -16.87
N ASN A 55 -4.47 -8.08 -16.83
CA ASN A 55 -5.04 -9.40 -16.59
C ASN A 55 -4.79 -9.90 -15.16
N ALA A 56 -4.35 -9.02 -14.24
CA ALA A 56 -3.93 -9.43 -12.91
C ALA A 56 -5.00 -10.21 -12.14
N LYS A 57 -6.27 -9.94 -12.35
CA LYS A 57 -7.39 -10.68 -11.71
C LYS A 57 -7.57 -12.11 -12.22
N ALA A 58 -7.03 -12.43 -13.39
CA ALA A 58 -7.10 -13.76 -13.98
C ALA A 58 -5.85 -14.59 -13.67
N ASP A 59 -4.83 -13.99 -13.08
CA ASP A 59 -3.60 -14.64 -12.70
C ASP A 59 -3.79 -15.34 -11.35
N TYR A 60 -3.51 -16.63 -11.31
CA TYR A 60 -3.68 -17.48 -10.12
C TYR A 60 -2.80 -17.05 -8.94
N ASP A 61 -1.62 -16.51 -9.20
CA ASP A 61 -0.67 -16.09 -8.17
C ASP A 61 -1.00 -14.73 -7.56
N ASN A 62 -1.97 -14.01 -8.13
CA ASN A 62 -2.42 -12.73 -7.62
C ASN A 62 -3.64 -12.88 -6.70
N GLY A 63 -3.83 -11.95 -5.79
CA GLY A 63 -4.94 -12.08 -4.86
C GLY A 63 -5.36 -10.85 -4.08
N LEU A 64 -6.35 -11.11 -3.26
CA LEU A 64 -6.96 -10.17 -2.32
C LEU A 64 -6.19 -10.17 -1.00
N ASN A 65 -5.98 -8.97 -0.46
CA ASN A 65 -5.65 -8.80 0.96
C ASN A 65 -6.91 -8.44 1.73
N GLU A 66 -7.25 -9.19 2.77
CA GLU A 66 -8.43 -8.89 3.56
C GLU A 66 -8.31 -9.30 5.03
N ARG A 67 -9.12 -8.65 5.87
CA ARG A 67 -9.15 -8.87 7.33
C ARG A 67 -7.78 -8.72 7.96
N ILE A 68 -7.19 -7.53 7.75
CA ILE A 68 -5.87 -7.19 8.27
C ILE A 68 -6.06 -6.20 9.40
N ILE A 69 -5.45 -6.46 10.54
CA ILE A 69 -5.44 -5.59 11.70
C ILE A 69 -4.00 -5.19 12.00
N ILE A 70 -3.75 -3.89 12.11
CA ILE A 70 -2.47 -3.29 12.50
C ILE A 70 -2.76 -2.44 13.72
N GLU A 71 -2.17 -2.79 14.87
CA GLU A 71 -2.48 -2.07 16.09
C GLU A 71 -1.31 -1.94 17.08
N ASP A 72 -1.41 -0.92 17.94
CA ASP A 72 -0.50 -0.69 19.05
C ASP A 72 0.99 -0.59 18.63
N CYS A 73 1.26 -0.09 17.41
CA CYS A 73 2.59 0.00 16.84
C CYS A 73 3.21 1.40 16.98
N ILE A 74 4.53 1.46 16.91
CA ILE A 74 5.31 2.70 16.91
C ILE A 74 6.11 2.75 15.61
N TYR A 75 5.96 3.85 14.87
CA TYR A 75 6.73 4.11 13.66
C TYR A 75 7.67 5.28 13.90
N ASP A 76 8.98 5.01 13.93
CA ASP A 76 9.98 6.08 14.05
C ASP A 76 10.13 6.84 12.74
N PHE A 77 10.17 6.07 11.64
CA PHE A 77 10.12 6.64 10.29
C PHE A 77 9.66 5.60 9.27
N CYS A 78 8.89 6.08 8.28
CA CYS A 78 8.53 5.33 7.07
C CYS A 78 8.07 6.29 5.97
N HIS A 79 8.00 5.82 4.72
CA HIS A 79 7.40 6.58 3.63
C HIS A 79 5.87 6.49 3.66
N GLY A 80 5.31 5.31 3.69
CA GLY A 80 3.89 5.06 3.92
C GLY A 80 3.66 4.30 5.21
N CYS A 81 2.79 4.80 6.09
CA CYS A 81 2.46 4.07 7.31
C CYS A 81 1.58 2.85 7.00
N LEU A 82 0.59 3.06 6.13
CA LEU A 82 -0.17 2.02 5.45
C LEU A 82 -0.20 2.35 3.96
N THR A 83 0.34 1.47 3.13
CA THR A 83 0.40 1.63 1.68
C THR A 83 -0.41 0.55 0.99
N CYS A 84 -1.31 0.93 0.08
CA CYS A 84 -1.96 0.02 -0.85
C CYS A 84 -1.26 0.11 -2.20
N GLY A 85 -0.62 -0.98 -2.60
CA GLY A 85 0.10 -1.03 -3.87
C GLY A 85 1.62 -0.84 -3.77
N SER A 86 2.25 -0.50 -4.86
CA SER A 86 1.65 -0.29 -6.20
C SER A 86 1.09 -1.56 -6.86
N GLU A 87 1.70 -2.71 -6.63
CA GLU A 87 1.30 -4.02 -7.15
C GLU A 87 0.20 -4.63 -6.27
N ALA A 88 -1.00 -4.06 -6.29
CA ALA A 88 -2.14 -4.60 -5.55
C ALA A 88 -3.41 -4.51 -6.40
N ILE A 89 -4.19 -5.57 -6.46
CA ILE A 89 -5.45 -5.61 -7.21
C ILE A 89 -6.65 -5.36 -6.31
N HIS A 90 -6.62 -5.85 -5.06
CA HIS A 90 -7.74 -5.69 -4.14
C HIS A 90 -7.29 -5.72 -2.68
N ASN A 91 -7.61 -4.67 -1.93
CA ASN A 91 -7.39 -4.61 -0.48
C ASN A 91 -8.70 -4.20 0.20
N ARG A 92 -9.18 -4.98 1.16
CA ARG A 92 -10.43 -4.70 1.88
C ARG A 92 -10.43 -5.13 3.34
N ASN A 93 -11.31 -4.50 4.14
CA ASN A 93 -11.48 -4.82 5.56
C ASN A 93 -10.16 -4.69 6.34
N ILE A 94 -9.54 -3.53 6.21
CA ILE A 94 -8.26 -3.21 6.85
C ILE A 94 -8.51 -2.27 8.03
N ILE A 95 -7.94 -2.58 9.17
CA ILE A 95 -8.01 -1.75 10.37
C ILE A 95 -6.59 -1.40 10.81
N MET A 96 -6.29 -0.12 10.91
CA MET A 96 -5.08 0.42 11.51
C MET A 96 -5.46 1.30 12.69
N ARG A 97 -5.00 0.96 13.89
CA ARG A 97 -5.41 1.69 15.09
C ARG A 97 -4.35 1.76 16.18
N ASN A 98 -4.46 2.78 17.04
CA ASN A 98 -3.55 2.99 18.18
C ASN A 98 -2.09 3.07 17.72
N ILE A 99 -1.81 3.87 16.70
CA ILE A 99 -0.46 3.99 16.13
C ILE A 99 0.17 5.30 16.58
N ARG A 100 1.41 5.24 17.04
CA ARG A 100 2.23 6.43 17.25
C ARG A 100 3.26 6.57 16.14
N ILE A 101 3.26 7.72 15.46
CA ILE A 101 4.18 8.01 14.35
C ILE A 101 5.10 9.15 14.79
N ASN A 102 6.37 8.87 14.99
CA ASN A 102 7.35 9.90 15.31
C ASN A 102 7.65 10.77 14.08
N ASN A 103 7.77 10.15 12.91
CA ASN A 103 7.90 10.83 11.63
C ASN A 103 7.50 9.91 10.46
N GLY A 104 6.88 10.46 9.42
CA GLY A 104 6.49 9.71 8.22
C GLY A 104 6.12 10.64 7.08
N TYR A 105 6.00 10.10 5.85
CA TYR A 105 5.54 10.92 4.75
C TYR A 105 4.03 10.82 4.55
N ASN A 106 3.48 9.62 4.47
CA ASN A 106 2.06 9.43 4.22
C ASN A 106 1.44 8.52 5.30
N LEU A 107 0.32 8.92 5.92
CA LEU A 107 -0.41 8.02 6.81
C LEU A 107 -1.09 6.90 6.03
N LEU A 108 -1.85 7.25 4.99
CA LEU A 108 -2.41 6.31 4.03
C LEU A 108 -1.94 6.66 2.62
N TRP A 109 -1.31 5.72 1.95
CA TRP A 109 -0.86 5.89 0.57
C TRP A 109 -1.54 4.90 -0.36
N LEU A 110 -2.34 5.41 -1.29
CA LEU A 110 -3.04 4.63 -2.30
C LEU A 110 -2.36 4.84 -3.66
N LYS A 111 -1.51 3.91 -4.05
CA LYS A 111 -0.74 3.96 -5.29
C LYS A 111 -1.57 3.36 -6.42
N MET A 112 -2.15 4.22 -7.27
CA MET A 112 -3.09 3.82 -8.32
C MET A 112 -2.38 3.58 -9.64
N ARG A 113 -2.25 2.32 -10.06
CA ARG A 113 -1.58 1.97 -11.32
C ARG A 113 -2.52 2.15 -12.52
N PRO A 114 -2.06 2.80 -13.59
CA PRO A 114 -2.86 2.96 -14.81
C PRO A 114 -3.00 1.66 -15.62
N ASP A 115 -2.15 0.66 -15.36
CA ASP A 115 -2.12 -0.63 -16.05
C ASP A 115 -2.78 -1.77 -15.26
N THR A 116 -3.41 -1.48 -14.13
CA THR A 116 -3.96 -2.50 -13.23
C THR A 116 -5.33 -2.04 -12.71
N PRO A 117 -6.41 -2.81 -12.92
CA PRO A 117 -7.69 -2.53 -12.26
C PRO A 117 -7.57 -2.81 -10.76
N GLN A 118 -7.71 -1.78 -9.94
CA GLN A 118 -7.51 -1.86 -8.49
C GLN A 118 -8.80 -1.52 -7.73
N LEU A 119 -9.01 -2.18 -6.59
CA LEU A 119 -10.10 -1.89 -5.67
C LEU A 119 -9.56 -1.81 -4.24
N TYR A 120 -9.69 -0.64 -3.61
CA TYR A 120 -9.33 -0.43 -2.21
C TYR A 120 -10.56 0.02 -1.45
N GLU A 121 -10.97 -0.76 -0.44
CA GLU A 121 -12.25 -0.53 0.22
C GLU A 121 -12.27 -0.95 1.69
N HIS A 122 -13.15 -0.32 2.45
CA HIS A 122 -13.36 -0.62 3.88
C HIS A 122 -12.06 -0.54 4.69
N ILE A 123 -11.36 0.59 4.57
CA ILE A 123 -10.14 0.88 5.34
C ILE A 123 -10.49 1.83 6.48
N LEU A 124 -10.28 1.39 7.69
CA LEU A 124 -10.47 2.19 8.90
C LEU A 124 -9.12 2.52 9.53
N ILE A 125 -8.84 3.81 9.69
CA ILE A 125 -7.70 4.32 10.45
C ILE A 125 -8.24 5.04 11.67
N LYS A 126 -7.84 4.61 12.86
CA LYS A 126 -8.39 5.11 14.11
C LYS A 126 -7.32 5.33 15.18
N ASN A 127 -7.48 6.40 15.98
CA ASN A 127 -6.61 6.71 17.11
C ASN A 127 -5.11 6.67 16.71
N VAL A 128 -4.74 7.56 15.79
CA VAL A 128 -3.35 7.70 15.32
C VAL A 128 -2.81 9.04 15.73
N THR A 129 -1.64 9.05 16.36
CA THR A 129 -0.98 10.27 16.83
C THR A 129 0.41 10.42 16.22
N GLY A 130 0.83 11.66 15.98
CA GLY A 130 2.21 11.93 15.55
C GLY A 130 2.34 12.88 14.37
N LYS A 131 3.37 12.66 13.52
CA LYS A 131 3.72 13.57 12.43
C LYS A 131 3.81 12.84 11.10
N VAL A 132 3.06 13.34 10.12
CA VAL A 132 3.15 12.92 8.72
C VAL A 132 3.08 14.15 7.80
N SER A 133 3.64 14.05 6.61
CA SER A 133 3.53 15.10 5.60
C SER A 133 2.15 15.13 4.94
N SER A 134 1.50 13.98 4.85
CA SER A 134 0.16 13.84 4.25
C SER A 134 -0.68 12.80 4.99
N PHE A 135 -1.95 13.12 5.25
CA PHE A 135 -2.90 12.16 5.82
C PHE A 135 -3.31 11.09 4.81
N ILE A 136 -3.72 11.52 3.62
CA ILE A 136 -4.06 10.62 2.52
C ILE A 136 -3.34 11.11 1.28
N ASN A 137 -2.64 10.21 0.62
CA ASN A 137 -2.04 10.45 -0.67
C ASN A 137 -2.61 9.44 -1.68
N ILE A 138 -3.30 9.95 -2.69
CA ILE A 138 -3.86 9.15 -3.79
C ILE A 138 -3.22 9.69 -5.05
N ASN A 139 -2.38 8.89 -5.68
CA ASN A 139 -1.67 9.34 -6.87
C ASN A 139 -1.56 8.27 -7.94
N PRO A 140 -1.58 8.66 -9.22
CA PRO A 140 -1.21 7.76 -10.30
C PRO A 140 0.21 7.25 -10.10
N TRP A 141 0.38 5.93 -10.14
CA TRP A 141 1.69 5.31 -9.99
C TRP A 141 2.15 4.76 -11.32
N THR A 142 3.00 5.51 -12.02
CA THR A 142 3.47 5.15 -13.37
C THR A 142 4.84 4.50 -13.39
N GLN A 143 5.51 4.39 -12.24
CA GLN A 143 6.80 3.73 -12.14
C GLN A 143 6.66 2.26 -12.56
N PHE A 144 7.49 1.83 -13.50
CA PHE A 144 7.47 0.47 -14.05
C PHE A 144 6.14 0.06 -14.73
N SER A 145 5.29 1.02 -15.12
CA SER A 145 4.11 0.70 -15.93
C SER A 145 4.54 0.47 -17.39
N ASN A 146 3.96 -0.55 -18.02
CA ASN A 146 4.19 -0.85 -19.45
C ASN A 146 3.36 0.04 -20.38
N ILE A 147 2.62 0.99 -19.86
CA ILE A 147 1.86 1.95 -20.67
C ILE A 147 2.87 2.93 -21.27
N LYS A 148 3.21 2.70 -22.52
CA LYS A 148 3.90 3.69 -23.35
C LYS A 148 2.98 4.90 -23.46
N ASN A 149 3.53 6.10 -23.21
CA ASN A 149 2.81 7.36 -23.30
C ASN A 149 1.89 7.38 -24.52
N GLU A 150 0.65 7.88 -24.35
CA GLU A 150 -0.40 7.98 -25.40
C GLU A 150 0.08 8.67 -26.70
N ALA A 151 1.18 9.38 -26.67
CA ALA A 151 1.81 9.98 -27.85
C ALA A 151 2.24 8.95 -28.92
N SER A 152 2.41 7.69 -28.59
CA SER A 152 2.73 6.61 -29.54
C SER A 152 1.52 5.89 -30.12
N LEU A 153 0.29 6.22 -29.69
CA LEU A 153 -0.96 5.59 -30.15
C LEU A 153 -1.58 6.24 -31.40
N LYS A 154 -0.91 7.23 -32.01
CA LYS A 154 -1.45 7.96 -33.17
C LYS A 154 -1.27 7.25 -34.53
N ASN A 155 -0.77 6.03 -34.59
CA ASN A 155 -0.69 5.30 -35.87
C ASN A 155 -1.61 4.06 -35.85
N GLY A 156 -2.78 4.32 -36.35
CA GLY A 156 -3.72 3.46 -37.11
C GLY A 156 -3.74 1.96 -36.83
N SER A 157 -4.64 1.54 -36.00
CA SER A 157 -5.53 0.37 -36.18
C SER A 157 -6.43 0.28 -34.95
N ASP A 158 -7.68 -0.10 -35.14
CA ASP A 158 -8.73 -0.22 -34.10
C ASP A 158 -8.37 -1.13 -32.93
N LYS A 159 -7.47 -0.66 -32.06
CA LYS A 159 -7.32 -1.26 -30.73
C LYS A 159 -8.31 -0.55 -29.81
N LYS A 160 -9.41 -1.24 -29.47
CA LYS A 160 -10.28 -0.84 -28.36
C LYS A 160 -9.41 -0.46 -27.19
N THR A 161 -9.36 0.83 -26.87
CA THR A 161 -8.72 1.30 -25.65
C THR A 161 -9.54 0.76 -24.48
N HIS A 162 -9.06 -0.27 -23.81
CA HIS A 162 -9.69 -0.76 -22.60
C HIS A 162 -9.45 0.26 -21.49
N ILE A 163 -10.50 0.97 -21.11
CA ILE A 163 -10.45 1.83 -19.92
C ILE A 163 -10.44 0.92 -18.71
N LEU A 164 -9.32 0.93 -17.99
CA LEU A 164 -9.23 0.24 -16.72
C LEU A 164 -9.77 1.16 -15.63
N LEU A 165 -10.80 0.69 -14.93
CA LEU A 165 -11.38 1.42 -13.82
C LEU A 165 -10.83 0.89 -12.51
N SER A 166 -10.35 1.81 -11.67
CA SER A 166 -9.98 1.55 -10.29
C SER A 166 -10.94 2.28 -9.34
N TYR A 167 -11.21 1.69 -8.19
CA TYR A 167 -12.17 2.19 -7.23
C TYR A 167 -11.57 2.31 -5.83
N ILE A 168 -11.99 3.36 -5.13
CA ILE A 168 -11.70 3.59 -3.71
C ILE A 168 -13.03 3.81 -3.02
N ASN A 169 -13.37 2.98 -2.04
CA ASN A 169 -14.65 3.02 -1.33
C ASN A 169 -14.44 2.96 0.19
N ASN A 170 -15.28 3.68 0.94
CA ASN A 170 -15.38 3.54 2.40
C ASN A 170 -14.03 3.64 3.13
N ILE A 171 -13.33 4.74 2.92
CA ILE A 171 -12.13 5.08 3.69
C ILE A 171 -12.57 5.94 4.86
N THR A 172 -12.31 5.50 6.08
CA THR A 172 -12.71 6.19 7.31
C THR A 172 -11.50 6.49 8.18
N MET A 173 -11.40 7.73 8.65
CA MET A 173 -10.43 8.17 9.65
C MET A 173 -11.16 8.71 10.86
N GLN A 174 -10.80 8.25 12.05
CA GLN A 174 -11.43 8.58 13.33
C GLN A 174 -10.38 8.81 14.42
N ASP A 175 -10.68 9.71 15.34
CA ASP A 175 -9.95 9.86 16.59
C ASP A 175 -10.34 8.75 17.59
#